data_3853f6658e8f1a3e9cf7f87dc75dc1eb
#
_entry.id   3853f6658e8f1a3e9cf7f87dc75dc1eb
#
_cell.length_a   1.000
_cell.length_b   1.000
_cell.length_c   1.000
_cell.angle_alpha   90.00
_cell.angle_beta   90.00
_cell.angle_gamma   90.00
#
_symmetry.space_group_name_H-M   'P 1'
#
loop_
_entity.id
_entity.type
_entity.pdbx_description
1 polymer ?
#
loop_
_entity_poly.entity_id
_entity_poly.type
_entity_poly.pdbx_seq_one_letter_code
_entity_poly.pdbx_strand_id
1 'polypeptide(L)'
;PAGEACYIRDEETGRFWSVAPAPAGGPGAVVVSHGRGYSRFERSCFGIRQTMTVFAARHDPVKITEIRLANTGSRKRRLTVTGYVSWVLGVSRENGASSVGTEWDGRALYARNAFQETFRDETAFLAIAADDGETGPAVCTADRREFVGRGGSLAEPAAMKRRSLSGAAGRFADGCGAVQLAIELEPGAERTVCILLGCGRNGEEARGLVSAYADVGRCAEAFAEAAGFWKETLGQLRVETPDPAMDMLLNGWLLYQTLSCRMWARSAFY
;
A
#
# COMPACT_ATOMS: atom_id res chain seq x y z
N PRO A 1 10.27 -3.14 12.90
CA PRO A 1 10.58 -3.18 11.48
C PRO A 1 9.30 -2.93 10.69
N ALA A 2 9.39 -2.12 9.61
CA ALA A 2 8.25 -1.84 8.76
C ALA A 2 7.83 -3.13 8.03
N GLY A 3 6.57 -3.53 8.16
CA GLY A 3 6.00 -4.66 7.43
C GLY A 3 5.69 -4.32 5.97
N GLU A 4 5.52 -3.03 5.66
CA GLU A 4 5.19 -2.50 4.34
C GLU A 4 6.02 -1.25 4.03
N ALA A 5 6.28 -1.02 2.75
CA ALA A 5 6.96 0.18 2.29
C ALA A 5 6.52 0.55 0.87
N CYS A 6 6.54 1.84 0.57
CA CYS A 6 6.31 2.37 -0.76
C CYS A 6 7.46 3.30 -1.13
N TYR A 7 8.02 3.08 -2.32
CA TYR A 7 9.15 3.85 -2.84
C TYR A 7 8.78 4.47 -4.20
N ILE A 8 9.31 5.65 -4.43
CA ILE A 8 9.37 6.28 -5.72
C ILE A 8 10.84 6.41 -6.10
N ARG A 9 11.16 6.05 -7.34
CA ARG A 9 12.50 6.21 -7.89
C ARG A 9 12.43 7.04 -9.18
N ASP A 10 13.33 7.98 -9.28
CA ASP A 10 13.56 8.75 -10.50
C ASP A 10 14.55 8.00 -11.39
N GLU A 11 14.11 7.59 -12.57
CA GLU A 11 14.90 6.75 -13.48
C GLU A 11 16.04 7.50 -14.17
N GLU A 12 15.98 8.84 -14.21
CA GLU A 12 17.05 9.65 -14.80
C GLU A 12 18.21 9.86 -13.82
N THR A 13 17.89 10.09 -12.54
CA THR A 13 18.88 10.40 -11.53
C THR A 13 19.28 9.22 -10.66
N GLY A 14 18.47 8.17 -10.66
CA GLY A 14 18.61 7.02 -9.75
C GLY A 14 18.27 7.34 -8.28
N ARG A 15 17.82 8.56 -7.97
CA ARG A 15 17.38 8.93 -6.63
C ARG A 15 16.07 8.23 -6.30
N PHE A 16 15.92 7.78 -5.08
CA PHE A 16 14.68 7.21 -4.57
C PHE A 16 14.33 7.76 -3.19
N TRP A 17 13.07 7.66 -2.83
CA TRP A 17 12.53 8.12 -1.55
C TRP A 17 11.23 7.38 -1.23
N SER A 18 10.78 7.47 0.02
CA SER A 18 9.44 7.03 0.42
C SER A 18 8.47 8.22 0.40
N VAL A 19 7.21 7.95 0.06
CA VAL A 19 6.15 8.97 0.19
C VAL A 19 5.91 9.28 1.67
N ALA A 20 5.79 8.23 2.49
CA ALA A 20 5.74 8.34 3.95
C ALA A 20 7.11 8.78 4.52
N PRO A 21 7.16 9.25 5.79
CA PRO A 21 8.42 9.64 6.43
C PRO A 21 9.48 8.52 6.48
N ALA A 22 9.05 7.27 6.53
CA ALA A 22 9.88 6.06 6.55
C ALA A 22 9.42 5.09 5.45
N PRO A 23 10.26 4.10 5.07
CA PRO A 23 11.59 3.78 5.61
C PRO A 23 12.74 4.57 5.00
N ALA A 24 12.66 5.00 3.74
CA ALA A 24 13.77 5.65 3.05
C ALA A 24 13.85 7.18 3.29
N GLY A 25 12.76 7.78 3.77
CA GLY A 25 12.71 9.23 3.92
C GLY A 25 12.72 9.97 2.59
N GLY A 26 13.22 11.20 2.60
CA GLY A 26 13.34 12.12 1.46
C GLY A 26 13.38 13.56 1.94
N PRO A 27 13.81 14.53 1.12
CA PRO A 27 13.80 15.93 1.48
C PRO A 27 12.40 16.51 1.61
N GLY A 28 12.26 17.60 2.33
CA GLY A 28 11.00 18.29 2.58
C GLY A 28 10.19 17.69 3.73
N ALA A 29 9.32 18.52 4.26
CA ALA A 29 8.38 18.10 5.30
C ALA A 29 7.31 17.15 4.73
N VAL A 30 6.85 16.23 5.56
CA VAL A 30 5.67 15.41 5.28
C VAL A 30 4.52 15.91 6.14
N VAL A 31 3.43 16.30 5.50
CA VAL A 31 2.18 16.57 6.19
C VAL A 31 1.43 15.25 6.32
N VAL A 32 1.08 14.90 7.55
CA VAL A 32 0.32 13.67 7.83
C VAL A 32 -1.04 14.06 8.37
N SER A 33 -2.08 13.53 7.74
CA SER A 33 -3.47 13.72 8.14
C SER A 33 -4.12 12.35 8.39
N HIS A 34 -4.72 12.18 9.54
CA HIS A 34 -5.49 10.99 9.86
C HIS A 34 -6.98 11.33 9.82
N GLY A 35 -7.69 10.74 8.88
CA GLY A 35 -9.14 10.80 8.78
C GLY A 35 -9.80 9.55 9.34
N ARG A 36 -11.10 9.51 9.24
CA ARG A 36 -11.90 8.36 9.67
C ARG A 36 -11.82 7.29 8.59
N GLY A 37 -11.12 6.20 8.89
CA GLY A 37 -10.90 5.09 7.96
C GLY A 37 -9.74 5.28 6.97
N TYR A 38 -8.98 6.36 7.05
CA TYR A 38 -7.82 6.57 6.19
C TYR A 38 -6.69 7.34 6.84
N SER A 39 -5.50 7.20 6.27
CA SER A 39 -4.34 8.06 6.56
C SER A 39 -3.80 8.65 5.27
N ARG A 40 -3.45 9.93 5.28
CA ARG A 40 -2.90 10.65 4.13
C ARG A 40 -1.54 11.24 4.46
N PHE A 41 -0.64 11.11 3.50
CA PHE A 41 0.74 11.63 3.56
C PHE A 41 0.97 12.51 2.35
N GLU A 42 1.38 13.76 2.57
CA GLU A 42 1.63 14.73 1.50
C GLU A 42 3.05 15.26 1.60
N ARG A 43 3.73 15.30 0.49
CA ARG A 43 5.11 15.79 0.37
C ARG A 43 5.36 16.37 -1.02
N SER A 44 6.24 17.36 -1.07
CA SER A 44 6.85 17.79 -2.33
C SER A 44 8.36 17.62 -2.25
N CYS A 45 8.94 16.88 -3.17
CA CYS A 45 10.37 16.71 -3.26
C CYS A 45 10.83 16.47 -4.70
N PHE A 46 12.01 16.95 -5.03
CA PHE A 46 12.64 16.78 -6.35
C PHE A 46 11.77 17.22 -7.55
N GLY A 47 10.85 18.18 -7.37
CA GLY A 47 9.92 18.63 -8.40
C GLY A 47 8.72 17.70 -8.62
N ILE A 48 8.47 16.78 -7.69
CA ILE A 48 7.28 15.94 -7.67
C ILE A 48 6.48 16.26 -6.41
N ARG A 49 5.22 16.68 -6.58
CA ARG A 49 4.23 16.73 -5.52
C ARG A 49 3.57 15.36 -5.44
N GLN A 50 3.47 14.83 -4.25
CA GLN A 50 2.97 13.50 -4.03
C GLN A 50 1.98 13.47 -2.86
N THR A 51 0.90 12.71 -3.04
CA THR A 51 -0.09 12.42 -2.02
C THR A 51 -0.28 10.91 -1.96
N MET A 52 -0.15 10.31 -0.80
CA MET A 52 -0.44 8.90 -0.56
C MET A 52 -1.60 8.81 0.40
N THR A 53 -2.68 8.15 0.00
CA THR A 53 -3.84 7.86 0.85
C THR A 53 -3.95 6.36 1.06
N VAL A 54 -3.97 5.93 2.32
CA VAL A 54 -4.05 4.52 2.72
C VAL A 54 -5.38 4.28 3.41
N PHE A 55 -6.14 3.30 2.92
CA PHE A 55 -7.45 2.93 3.47
C PHE A 55 -7.75 1.45 3.16
N ALA A 56 -8.78 0.91 3.80
CA ALA A 56 -9.33 -0.41 3.49
C ALA A 56 -10.68 -0.25 2.77
N ALA A 57 -10.93 -1.09 1.78
CA ALA A 57 -12.23 -1.20 1.14
C ALA A 57 -13.29 -1.65 2.17
N ARG A 58 -14.51 -1.14 2.04
CA ARG A 58 -15.56 -1.40 3.04
C ARG A 58 -16.06 -2.85 3.03
N HIS A 59 -16.18 -3.45 1.85
CA HIS A 59 -16.85 -4.73 1.66
C HIS A 59 -15.91 -5.87 1.34
N ASP A 60 -14.67 -5.56 0.95
CA ASP A 60 -13.69 -6.52 0.51
C ASP A 60 -12.43 -6.46 1.37
N PRO A 61 -11.75 -7.58 1.61
CA PRO A 61 -10.51 -7.64 2.38
C PRO A 61 -9.31 -7.11 1.56
N VAL A 62 -9.43 -5.85 1.11
CA VAL A 62 -8.44 -5.15 0.28
C VAL A 62 -8.04 -3.85 0.95
N LYS A 63 -6.76 -3.72 1.25
CA LYS A 63 -6.11 -2.47 1.61
C LYS A 63 -5.60 -1.79 0.35
N ILE A 64 -5.94 -0.53 0.18
CA ILE A 64 -5.59 0.28 -0.98
C ILE A 64 -4.63 1.38 -0.53
N THR A 65 -3.51 1.50 -1.22
CA THR A 65 -2.59 2.62 -1.11
C THR A 65 -2.62 3.39 -2.42
N GLU A 66 -3.42 4.44 -2.47
CA GLU A 66 -3.49 5.36 -3.60
C GLU A 66 -2.36 6.37 -3.53
N ILE A 67 -1.60 6.52 -4.62
CA ILE A 67 -0.47 7.43 -4.73
C ILE A 67 -0.71 8.33 -5.93
N ARG A 68 -0.87 9.62 -5.69
CA ARG A 68 -0.96 10.64 -6.74
C ARG A 68 0.37 11.36 -6.84
N LEU A 69 0.89 11.45 -8.07
CA LEU A 69 2.18 12.05 -8.38
C LEU A 69 1.99 13.14 -9.43
N ALA A 70 2.27 14.38 -9.08
CA ALA A 70 2.20 15.52 -9.99
C ALA A 70 3.61 16.05 -10.27
N ASN A 71 3.94 16.18 -11.56
CA ASN A 71 5.20 16.78 -12.00
C ASN A 71 5.08 18.30 -11.97
N THR A 72 5.71 18.93 -10.98
CA THR A 72 5.73 20.40 -10.84
C THR A 72 6.94 21.05 -11.53
N GLY A 73 7.77 20.25 -12.19
CA GLY A 73 8.92 20.71 -12.97
C GLY A 73 8.57 21.01 -14.44
N SER A 74 9.58 21.45 -15.18
CA SER A 74 9.47 21.86 -16.60
C SER A 74 9.87 20.79 -17.60
N ARG A 75 10.26 19.58 -17.13
CA ARG A 75 10.69 18.48 -18.00
C ARG A 75 9.86 17.21 -17.72
N LYS A 76 9.70 16.39 -18.74
CA LYS A 76 9.13 15.03 -18.60
C LYS A 76 9.94 14.23 -17.58
N ARG A 77 9.28 13.44 -16.76
CA ARG A 77 9.90 12.59 -15.75
C ARG A 77 9.50 11.13 -15.97
N ARG A 78 10.45 10.24 -15.83
CA ARG A 78 10.23 8.80 -15.72
C ARG A 78 10.43 8.39 -14.27
N LEU A 79 9.36 7.90 -13.65
CA LEU A 79 9.37 7.45 -12.26
C LEU A 79 9.00 5.98 -12.20
N THR A 80 9.51 5.32 -11.17
CA THR A 80 9.10 3.95 -10.84
C THR A 80 8.48 3.96 -9.45
N VAL A 81 7.27 3.43 -9.35
CA VAL A 81 6.58 3.21 -8.07
C VAL A 81 6.76 1.76 -7.67
N THR A 82 7.18 1.53 -6.43
CA THR A 82 7.44 0.18 -5.90
C THR A 82 6.72 -0.01 -4.57
N GLY A 83 5.83 -0.99 -4.50
CA GLY A 83 5.22 -1.49 -3.28
C GLY A 83 5.98 -2.70 -2.73
N TYR A 84 6.18 -2.74 -1.42
CA TYR A 84 6.84 -3.83 -0.72
C TYR A 84 6.02 -4.30 0.47
N VAL A 85 5.97 -5.61 0.69
CA VAL A 85 5.39 -6.22 1.88
C VAL A 85 6.29 -7.35 2.41
N SER A 86 6.44 -7.42 3.72
CA SER A 86 7.03 -8.58 4.39
C SER A 86 5.91 -9.55 4.75
N TRP A 87 5.83 -10.67 4.06
CA TRP A 87 4.77 -11.65 4.30
C TRP A 87 4.83 -12.20 5.73
N VAL A 88 3.69 -12.16 6.41
CA VAL A 88 3.45 -12.87 7.67
C VAL A 88 2.11 -13.59 7.49
N LEU A 89 2.17 -14.76 6.84
CA LEU A 89 1.00 -15.61 6.60
C LEU A 89 1.01 -16.75 7.62
N GLY A 90 0.71 -16.40 8.86
CA GLY A 90 0.76 -17.30 10.01
C GLY A 90 1.04 -16.55 11.30
N VAL A 91 1.51 -17.25 12.33
CA VAL A 91 1.69 -16.70 13.68
C VAL A 91 2.86 -15.71 13.74
N SER A 92 3.97 -16.02 13.10
CA SER A 92 5.14 -15.14 13.05
C SER A 92 5.90 -15.30 11.74
N ARG A 93 6.69 -14.27 11.38
CA ARG A 93 7.52 -14.31 10.19
C ARG A 93 8.63 -15.37 10.30
N GLU A 94 9.26 -15.46 11.45
CA GLU A 94 10.38 -16.38 11.71
C GLU A 94 9.97 -17.84 11.47
N ASN A 95 8.75 -18.18 11.84
CA ASN A 95 8.24 -19.54 11.73
C ASN A 95 7.60 -19.86 10.37
N GLY A 96 7.24 -18.83 9.60
CA GLY A 96 6.47 -19.01 8.35
C GLY A 96 7.17 -18.60 7.06
N ALA A 97 8.21 -17.77 7.10
CA ALA A 97 8.79 -17.14 5.91
C ALA A 97 9.25 -18.15 4.84
N SER A 98 9.86 -19.27 5.23
CA SER A 98 10.34 -20.31 4.31
C SER A 98 9.22 -21.19 3.72
N SER A 99 8.03 -21.14 4.30
CA SER A 99 6.85 -21.93 3.87
C SER A 99 5.94 -21.14 2.93
N VAL A 100 6.15 -19.84 2.78
CA VAL A 100 5.39 -19.00 1.87
C VAL A 100 5.82 -19.29 0.43
N GLY A 101 4.88 -19.77 -0.37
CA GLY A 101 5.03 -19.89 -1.82
C GLY A 101 4.35 -18.73 -2.52
N THR A 102 4.96 -18.24 -3.60
CA THR A 102 4.42 -17.11 -4.37
C THR A 102 4.28 -17.45 -5.85
N GLU A 103 3.31 -16.80 -6.51
CA GLU A 103 3.02 -16.93 -7.94
C GLU A 103 2.80 -15.52 -8.52
N TRP A 104 3.35 -15.26 -9.70
CA TRP A 104 3.17 -14.01 -10.44
C TRP A 104 2.38 -14.24 -11.71
N ASP A 105 1.31 -13.50 -11.95
CA ASP A 105 0.46 -13.61 -13.14
C ASP A 105 0.61 -12.46 -14.15
N GLY A 106 1.57 -11.57 -13.96
CA GLY A 106 1.78 -10.37 -14.77
C GLY A 106 1.14 -9.10 -14.20
N ARG A 107 0.29 -9.23 -13.17
CA ARG A 107 -0.42 -8.12 -12.51
C ARG A 107 -0.25 -8.13 -11.00
N ALA A 108 -0.32 -9.30 -10.41
CA ALA A 108 -0.31 -9.49 -8.96
C ALA A 108 0.63 -10.61 -8.54
N LEU A 109 1.28 -10.42 -7.42
CA LEU A 109 2.03 -11.44 -6.73
C LEU A 109 1.13 -12.05 -5.64
N TYR A 110 0.73 -13.30 -5.86
CA TYR A 110 -0.05 -14.08 -4.91
C TYR A 110 0.87 -14.83 -3.97
N ALA A 111 0.47 -14.98 -2.71
CA ALA A 111 1.24 -15.64 -1.68
C ALA A 111 0.36 -16.56 -0.83
N ARG A 112 0.84 -17.78 -0.58
CA ARG A 112 0.17 -18.80 0.24
C ARG A 112 1.14 -19.44 1.21
N ASN A 113 0.65 -19.76 2.41
CA ASN A 113 1.38 -20.57 3.36
C ASN A 113 0.65 -21.90 3.55
N ALA A 114 0.98 -22.90 2.73
CA ALA A 114 0.36 -24.22 2.78
C ALA A 114 0.68 -25.02 4.07
N PHE A 115 1.63 -24.54 4.89
CA PHE A 115 2.00 -25.17 6.15
C PHE A 115 1.05 -24.78 7.29
N GLN A 116 0.31 -23.68 7.17
CA GLN A 116 -0.70 -23.25 8.14
C GLN A 116 -2.00 -24.02 7.92
N GLU A 117 -2.37 -24.87 8.86
CA GLU A 117 -3.56 -25.71 8.76
C GLU A 117 -4.84 -24.89 8.66
N THR A 118 -4.99 -23.84 9.46
CA THR A 118 -6.20 -23.02 9.53
C THR A 118 -6.40 -22.14 8.29
N PHE A 119 -5.31 -21.62 7.71
CA PHE A 119 -5.35 -20.62 6.62
C PHE A 119 -4.69 -21.12 5.34
N ARG A 120 -4.55 -22.46 5.18
CA ARG A 120 -3.82 -23.05 4.03
C ARG A 120 -4.40 -22.69 2.67
N ASP A 121 -5.70 -22.49 2.60
CA ASP A 121 -6.40 -22.19 1.36
C ASP A 121 -6.46 -20.69 1.05
N GLU A 122 -6.25 -19.85 2.08
CA GLU A 122 -6.24 -18.42 1.91
C GLU A 122 -5.06 -17.98 1.03
N THR A 123 -5.33 -17.03 0.17
CA THR A 123 -4.35 -16.49 -0.78
C THR A 123 -4.26 -15.00 -0.61
N ALA A 124 -3.14 -14.54 -0.07
CA ALA A 124 -2.80 -13.12 -0.04
C ALA A 124 -2.33 -12.66 -1.43
N PHE A 125 -2.48 -11.37 -1.71
CA PHE A 125 -1.97 -10.78 -2.95
C PHE A 125 -1.40 -9.39 -2.72
N LEU A 126 -0.42 -9.05 -3.54
CA LEU A 126 0.11 -7.70 -3.72
C LEU A 126 0.05 -7.36 -5.20
N ALA A 127 -0.72 -6.33 -5.56
CA ALA A 127 -0.88 -5.90 -6.94
C ALA A 127 -0.62 -4.41 -7.09
N ILE A 128 -0.40 -3.96 -8.33
CA ILE A 128 -0.21 -2.56 -8.66
C ILE A 128 -1.01 -2.23 -9.91
N ALA A 129 -1.73 -1.10 -9.87
CA ALA A 129 -2.53 -0.56 -10.96
C ALA A 129 -2.21 0.92 -11.15
N ALA A 130 -2.40 1.44 -12.34
CA ALA A 130 -2.28 2.87 -12.63
C ALA A 130 -3.41 3.32 -13.55
N ASP A 131 -3.68 4.63 -13.53
CA ASP A 131 -4.57 5.28 -14.48
C ASP A 131 -4.06 5.18 -15.92
N ASP A 132 -4.90 5.56 -16.88
CA ASP A 132 -4.55 5.60 -18.30
C ASP A 132 -3.33 6.51 -18.55
N GLY A 133 -2.40 6.02 -19.37
CA GLY A 133 -1.18 6.71 -19.75
C GLY A 133 -0.03 5.74 -20.00
N GLU A 134 1.12 6.28 -20.39
CA GLU A 134 2.29 5.45 -20.66
C GLU A 134 2.80 4.79 -19.37
N THR A 135 2.68 3.48 -19.31
CA THR A 135 3.22 2.63 -18.25
C THR A 135 4.04 1.51 -18.85
N GLY A 136 5.10 1.13 -18.15
CA GLY A 136 5.81 -0.12 -18.44
C GLY A 136 5.01 -1.33 -17.93
N PRO A 137 5.46 -2.54 -18.25
CA PRO A 137 4.90 -3.74 -17.62
C PRO A 137 5.18 -3.73 -16.13
N ALA A 138 4.22 -4.20 -15.35
CA ALA A 138 4.45 -4.44 -13.93
C ALA A 138 5.44 -5.61 -13.77
N VAL A 139 6.33 -5.50 -12.80
CA VAL A 139 7.31 -6.53 -12.47
C VAL A 139 7.32 -6.77 -10.96
N CYS A 140 7.81 -7.95 -10.55
CA CYS A 140 7.80 -8.33 -9.14
C CYS A 140 9.14 -8.90 -8.68
N THR A 141 9.27 -9.08 -7.37
CA THR A 141 10.16 -10.06 -6.76
C THR A 141 9.56 -10.59 -5.45
N ALA A 142 9.74 -11.86 -5.20
CA ALA A 142 9.39 -12.51 -3.94
C ALA A 142 10.63 -12.80 -3.08
N ASP A 143 11.83 -12.52 -3.56
CA ASP A 143 13.08 -12.71 -2.82
C ASP A 143 13.47 -11.45 -2.06
N ARG A 144 13.40 -11.52 -0.73
CA ARG A 144 13.79 -10.41 0.13
C ARG A 144 15.29 -10.10 0.05
N ARG A 145 16.12 -11.11 -0.24
CA ARG A 145 17.57 -10.89 -0.41
C ARG A 145 17.85 -10.07 -1.65
N GLU A 146 17.08 -10.30 -2.71
CA GLU A 146 17.14 -9.46 -3.91
C GLU A 146 16.68 -8.04 -3.59
N PHE A 147 15.53 -7.90 -2.89
CA PHE A 147 14.94 -6.59 -2.64
C PHE A 147 15.75 -5.75 -1.66
N VAL A 148 16.02 -6.28 -0.49
CA VAL A 148 16.70 -5.53 0.59
C VAL A 148 18.22 -5.54 0.43
N GLY A 149 18.78 -6.63 -0.07
CA GLY A 149 20.22 -6.87 -0.14
C GLY A 149 20.75 -7.60 1.10
N ARG A 150 21.94 -8.17 0.96
CA ARG A 150 22.62 -8.86 2.07
C ARG A 150 23.10 -7.82 3.08
N GLY A 151 22.62 -7.91 4.31
CA GLY A 151 22.91 -6.94 5.38
C GLY A 151 22.29 -5.56 5.15
N GLY A 152 21.41 -5.40 4.17
CA GLY A 152 20.72 -4.17 3.84
C GLY A 152 19.52 -3.89 4.75
N SER A 153 18.89 -2.74 4.52
CA SER A 153 17.70 -2.30 5.24
C SER A 153 16.63 -1.77 4.29
N LEU A 154 15.40 -1.63 4.77
CA LEU A 154 14.33 -0.99 4.02
C LEU A 154 14.55 0.52 3.84
N ALA A 155 15.43 1.14 4.61
CA ALA A 155 15.82 2.55 4.39
C ALA A 155 16.65 2.72 3.12
N GLU A 156 17.43 1.70 2.73
CA GLU A 156 18.29 1.71 1.55
C GLU A 156 18.29 0.34 0.85
N PRO A 157 17.14 -0.09 0.28
CA PRO A 157 17.06 -1.42 -0.30
C PRO A 157 17.84 -1.52 -1.61
N ALA A 158 18.52 -2.66 -1.82
CA ALA A 158 19.33 -2.91 -3.00
C ALA A 158 18.52 -2.81 -4.31
N ALA A 159 17.24 -3.15 -4.26
CA ALA A 159 16.34 -3.04 -5.40
C ALA A 159 16.21 -1.61 -5.93
N MET A 160 16.27 -0.60 -5.06
CA MET A 160 16.19 0.81 -5.47
C MET A 160 17.45 1.32 -6.17
N LYS A 161 18.54 0.57 -6.18
CA LYS A 161 19.74 0.86 -6.97
C LYS A 161 19.67 0.31 -8.39
N ARG A 162 18.63 -0.46 -8.71
CA ARG A 162 18.37 -1.07 -10.01
C ARG A 162 17.12 -0.47 -10.65
N ARG A 163 17.02 -0.57 -11.99
CA ARG A 163 15.85 -0.05 -12.71
C ARG A 163 14.63 -0.96 -12.64
N SER A 164 14.85 -2.26 -12.46
CA SER A 164 13.77 -3.25 -12.48
C SER A 164 14.02 -4.36 -11.47
N LEU A 165 12.94 -4.90 -10.95
CA LEU A 165 12.92 -6.16 -10.22
C LEU A 165 13.13 -7.33 -11.21
N SER A 166 13.54 -8.49 -10.68
CA SER A 166 13.95 -9.65 -11.51
C SER A 166 12.78 -10.44 -12.11
N GLY A 167 11.56 -10.25 -11.63
CA GLY A 167 10.43 -11.12 -11.96
C GLY A 167 10.39 -12.42 -11.16
N ALA A 168 11.24 -12.57 -10.14
CA ALA A 168 11.35 -13.80 -9.38
C ALA A 168 10.13 -14.04 -8.49
N ALA A 169 9.44 -15.15 -8.71
CA ALA A 169 8.37 -15.68 -7.87
C ALA A 169 8.67 -17.15 -7.54
N GLY A 170 8.06 -17.69 -6.49
CA GLY A 170 8.29 -19.05 -6.01
C GLY A 170 8.47 -19.11 -4.49
N ARG A 171 9.25 -20.09 -4.02
CA ARG A 171 9.59 -20.23 -2.61
C ARG A 171 11.00 -19.75 -2.35
N PHE A 172 11.14 -18.92 -1.35
CA PHE A 172 12.43 -18.38 -0.92
C PHE A 172 12.62 -18.61 0.58
N ALA A 173 13.85 -18.81 1.01
CA ALA A 173 14.17 -18.98 2.43
C ALA A 173 13.80 -17.73 3.27
N ASP A 174 13.80 -16.55 2.64
CA ASP A 174 13.39 -15.28 3.21
C ASP A 174 12.49 -14.57 2.18
N GLY A 175 11.20 -14.93 2.20
CA GLY A 175 10.21 -14.43 1.24
C GLY A 175 9.71 -13.03 1.58
N CYS A 176 9.37 -12.27 0.53
CA CYS A 176 8.66 -11.00 0.60
C CYS A 176 7.68 -10.88 -0.58
N GLY A 177 6.96 -9.78 -0.65
CA GLY A 177 6.28 -9.33 -1.84
C GLY A 177 6.80 -7.97 -2.24
N ALA A 178 7.20 -7.81 -3.50
CA ALA A 178 7.43 -6.50 -4.07
C ALA A 178 6.87 -6.45 -5.49
N VAL A 179 6.18 -5.36 -5.81
CA VAL A 179 5.66 -5.06 -7.14
C VAL A 179 6.13 -3.67 -7.56
N GLN A 180 6.42 -3.51 -8.84
CA GLN A 180 6.99 -2.29 -9.37
C GLN A 180 6.36 -1.94 -10.70
N LEU A 181 6.08 -0.65 -10.90
CA LEU A 181 5.51 -0.11 -12.14
C LEU A 181 6.24 1.18 -12.51
N ALA A 182 6.65 1.29 -13.78
CA ALA A 182 7.21 2.51 -14.34
C ALA A 182 6.10 3.36 -14.95
N ILE A 183 6.13 4.66 -14.69
CA ILE A 183 5.20 5.66 -15.22
C ILE A 183 5.95 6.85 -15.80
N GLU A 184 5.33 7.51 -16.76
CA GLU A 184 5.83 8.76 -17.33
C GLU A 184 4.91 9.92 -16.93
N LEU A 185 5.50 11.06 -16.58
CA LEU A 185 4.81 12.30 -16.24
C LEU A 185 5.33 13.45 -17.08
N GLU A 186 4.50 13.98 -17.94
CA GLU A 186 4.76 15.23 -18.63
C GLU A 186 4.79 16.42 -17.66
N PRO A 187 5.40 17.55 -18.02
CA PRO A 187 5.34 18.77 -17.22
C PRO A 187 3.90 19.16 -16.90
N GLY A 188 3.59 19.39 -15.62
CA GLY A 188 2.25 19.73 -15.15
C GLY A 188 1.25 18.57 -15.08
N ALA A 189 1.60 17.39 -15.58
CA ALA A 189 0.73 16.22 -15.52
C ALA A 189 0.70 15.60 -14.12
N GLU A 190 -0.42 14.93 -13.83
CA GLU A 190 -0.62 14.10 -12.62
C GLU A 190 -0.94 12.66 -13.03
N ARG A 191 -0.43 11.71 -12.28
CA ARG A 191 -0.70 10.28 -12.44
C ARG A 191 -1.07 9.67 -11.10
N THR A 192 -1.98 8.70 -11.15
CA THR A 192 -2.43 7.94 -9.99
C THR A 192 -1.99 6.48 -10.12
N VAL A 193 -1.39 5.96 -9.06
CA VAL A 193 -0.99 4.55 -8.93
C VAL A 193 -1.62 4.00 -7.65
N CYS A 194 -2.25 2.84 -7.75
CA CYS A 194 -2.81 2.12 -6.61
C CYS A 194 -2.01 0.84 -6.34
N ILE A 195 -1.56 0.66 -5.10
CA ILE A 195 -1.01 -0.59 -4.61
C ILE A 195 -2.10 -1.28 -3.80
N LEU A 196 -2.41 -2.53 -4.15
CA LEU A 196 -3.45 -3.34 -3.56
C LEU A 196 -2.81 -4.46 -2.74
N LEU A 197 -3.15 -4.53 -1.47
CA LEU A 197 -2.77 -5.62 -0.58
C LEU A 197 -4.04 -6.25 0.00
N GLY A 198 -4.24 -7.52 -0.22
CA GLY A 198 -5.45 -8.19 0.25
C GLY A 198 -5.28 -9.69 0.39
N CYS A 199 -6.40 -10.33 0.75
CA CYS A 199 -6.47 -11.78 0.92
C CYS A 199 -7.83 -12.29 0.46
N GLY A 200 -7.85 -13.35 -0.34
CA GLY A 200 -9.06 -14.12 -0.66
C GLY A 200 -9.07 -15.43 0.12
N ARG A 201 -10.24 -16.00 0.35
CA ARG A 201 -10.43 -17.33 0.98
C ARG A 201 -9.76 -18.45 0.18
N ASN A 202 -9.48 -18.18 -1.10
CA ASN A 202 -8.76 -19.08 -2.01
C ASN A 202 -8.16 -18.27 -3.18
N GLY A 203 -7.43 -18.93 -4.06
CA GLY A 203 -6.78 -18.27 -5.19
C GLY A 203 -7.74 -17.69 -6.22
N GLU A 204 -8.93 -18.25 -6.40
CA GLU A 204 -9.94 -17.74 -7.33
C GLU A 204 -10.52 -16.42 -6.83
N GLU A 205 -10.92 -16.36 -5.56
CA GLU A 205 -11.40 -15.13 -4.94
C GLU A 205 -10.33 -14.04 -4.92
N ALA A 206 -9.07 -14.39 -4.60
CA ALA A 206 -7.95 -13.44 -4.65
C ALA A 206 -7.77 -12.83 -6.06
N ARG A 207 -7.85 -13.65 -7.12
CA ARG A 207 -7.79 -13.15 -8.51
C ARG A 207 -9.01 -12.29 -8.86
N GLY A 208 -10.19 -12.66 -8.38
CA GLY A 208 -11.41 -11.86 -8.53
C GLY A 208 -11.27 -10.47 -7.90
N LEU A 209 -10.74 -10.40 -6.68
CA LEU A 209 -10.48 -9.13 -5.98
C LEU A 209 -9.45 -8.27 -6.74
N VAL A 210 -8.33 -8.85 -7.17
CA VAL A 210 -7.34 -8.13 -7.98
C VAL A 210 -7.97 -7.58 -9.26
N SER A 211 -8.79 -8.35 -9.95
CA SER A 211 -9.49 -7.91 -11.16
C SER A 211 -10.49 -6.78 -10.89
N ALA A 212 -11.24 -6.87 -9.79
CA ALA A 212 -12.23 -5.86 -9.42
C ALA A 212 -11.60 -4.50 -9.09
N TYR A 213 -10.39 -4.48 -8.51
CA TYR A 213 -9.66 -3.28 -8.13
C TYR A 213 -8.53 -2.90 -9.09
N ALA A 214 -8.46 -3.52 -10.27
CA ALA A 214 -7.44 -3.21 -11.29
C ALA A 214 -7.62 -1.82 -11.89
N ASP A 215 -8.80 -1.23 -11.78
CA ASP A 215 -9.13 0.13 -12.21
C ASP A 215 -8.95 1.12 -11.05
N VAL A 216 -8.19 2.18 -11.30
CA VAL A 216 -7.99 3.28 -10.35
C VAL A 216 -9.30 3.99 -10.01
N GLY A 217 -10.24 4.07 -10.95
CA GLY A 217 -11.60 4.59 -10.72
C GLY A 217 -12.33 3.80 -9.63
N ARG A 218 -12.25 2.46 -9.69
CA ARG A 218 -12.84 1.60 -8.64
C ARG A 218 -12.16 1.81 -7.28
N CYS A 219 -10.85 2.06 -7.25
CA CYS A 219 -10.15 2.41 -5.99
C CYS A 219 -10.67 3.73 -5.40
N ALA A 220 -10.92 4.74 -6.24
CA ALA A 220 -11.49 6.02 -5.82
C ALA A 220 -12.93 5.88 -5.30
N GLU A 221 -13.76 5.05 -5.94
CA GLU A 221 -15.10 4.71 -5.47
C GLU A 221 -15.05 4.02 -4.09
N ALA A 222 -14.16 3.04 -3.91
CA ALA A 222 -13.98 2.36 -2.63
C ALA A 222 -13.56 3.32 -1.51
N PHE A 223 -12.74 4.34 -1.82
CA PHE A 223 -12.43 5.40 -0.88
C PHE A 223 -13.67 6.21 -0.49
N ALA A 224 -14.47 6.60 -1.48
CA ALA A 224 -15.71 7.35 -1.25
C ALA A 224 -16.72 6.55 -0.42
N GLU A 225 -16.87 5.24 -0.70
CA GLU A 225 -17.69 4.32 0.08
C GLU A 225 -17.23 4.22 1.55
N ALA A 226 -15.92 4.03 1.78
CA ALA A 226 -15.35 3.94 3.13
C ALA A 226 -15.51 5.27 3.90
N ALA A 227 -15.21 6.39 3.27
CA ALA A 227 -15.35 7.72 3.88
C ALA A 227 -16.83 8.07 4.15
N GLY A 228 -17.72 7.74 3.21
CA GLY A 228 -19.17 7.92 3.33
C GLY A 228 -19.74 7.11 4.51
N PHE A 229 -19.37 5.86 4.61
CA PHE A 229 -19.77 4.99 5.73
C PHE A 229 -19.39 5.57 7.10
N TRP A 230 -18.16 6.03 7.26
CA TRP A 230 -17.73 6.65 8.51
C TRP A 230 -18.45 7.98 8.79
N LYS A 231 -18.68 8.78 7.75
CA LYS A 231 -19.43 10.03 7.87
C LYS A 231 -20.87 9.77 8.34
N GLU A 232 -21.53 8.78 7.77
CA GLU A 232 -22.89 8.40 8.14
C GLU A 232 -22.94 7.80 9.55
N THR A 233 -22.08 6.83 9.86
CA THR A 233 -22.05 6.13 11.14
C THR A 233 -21.79 7.07 12.30
N LEU A 234 -20.85 8.00 12.15
CA LEU A 234 -20.47 8.94 13.22
C LEU A 234 -21.27 10.24 13.20
N GLY A 235 -22.05 10.47 12.15
CA GLY A 235 -22.90 11.65 12.01
C GLY A 235 -24.28 11.54 12.66
N GLN A 236 -24.63 10.38 13.23
CA GLN A 236 -25.93 10.13 13.86
C GLN A 236 -26.19 10.99 15.10
N LEU A 237 -25.15 11.37 15.82
CA LEU A 237 -25.20 12.25 16.97
C LEU A 237 -24.24 13.42 16.73
N ARG A 238 -24.77 14.65 16.96
CA ARG A 238 -23.97 15.88 16.89
C ARG A 238 -24.14 16.67 18.16
N VAL A 239 -23.03 17.04 18.76
CA VAL A 239 -22.95 17.89 19.95
C VAL A 239 -22.27 19.20 19.55
N GLU A 240 -22.80 20.31 19.97
CA GLU A 240 -22.20 21.63 19.79
C GLU A 240 -21.94 22.24 21.18
N THR A 241 -20.68 22.53 21.45
CA THR A 241 -20.24 23.13 22.72
C THR A 241 -19.45 24.41 22.45
N PRO A 242 -19.23 25.28 23.45
CA PRO A 242 -18.33 26.43 23.29
C PRO A 242 -16.88 26.07 23.07
N ASP A 243 -16.48 24.82 23.25
CA ASP A 243 -15.11 24.33 23.07
C ASP A 243 -14.99 23.46 21.78
N PRO A 244 -14.32 23.99 20.73
CA PRO A 244 -14.12 23.22 19.47
C PRO A 244 -13.34 21.92 19.65
N ALA A 245 -12.45 21.82 20.66
CA ALA A 245 -11.72 20.58 20.93
C ALA A 245 -12.65 19.50 21.49
N MET A 246 -13.59 19.89 22.35
CA MET A 246 -14.64 19.01 22.86
C MET A 246 -15.54 18.52 21.71
N ASP A 247 -15.93 19.40 20.81
CA ASP A 247 -16.76 19.06 19.65
C ASP A 247 -16.04 18.05 18.75
N MET A 248 -14.75 18.23 18.50
CA MET A 248 -13.92 17.28 17.73
C MET A 248 -13.87 15.90 18.38
N LEU A 249 -13.71 15.85 19.70
CA LEU A 249 -13.68 14.58 20.44
C LEU A 249 -15.04 13.89 20.42
N LEU A 250 -16.11 14.60 20.78
CA LEU A 250 -17.45 14.02 20.93
C LEU A 250 -18.10 13.66 19.59
N ASN A 251 -17.93 14.49 18.55
CA ASN A 251 -18.57 14.30 17.25
C ASN A 251 -17.83 13.30 16.35
N GLY A 252 -16.84 12.60 16.84
CA GLY A 252 -16.24 11.63 15.97
C GLY A 252 -15.07 10.86 16.52
N TRP A 253 -14.04 11.53 17.05
CA TRP A 253 -12.79 10.85 17.36
C TRP A 253 -12.92 9.75 18.42
N LEU A 254 -13.62 10.03 19.50
CA LEU A 254 -13.86 9.02 20.56
C LEU A 254 -14.74 7.87 20.08
N LEU A 255 -15.81 8.18 19.33
CA LEU A 255 -16.69 7.15 18.76
C LEU A 255 -15.94 6.30 17.72
N TYR A 256 -15.16 6.95 16.84
CA TYR A 256 -14.34 6.24 15.85
C TYR A 256 -13.36 5.26 16.51
N GLN A 257 -12.62 5.70 17.52
CA GLN A 257 -11.70 4.83 18.24
C GLN A 257 -12.42 3.70 18.98
N THR A 258 -13.56 3.99 19.59
CA THR A 258 -14.34 2.96 20.29
C THR A 258 -14.82 1.88 19.32
N LEU A 259 -15.40 2.27 18.19
CA LEU A 259 -15.87 1.33 17.18
C LEU A 259 -14.71 0.57 16.55
N SER A 260 -13.66 1.26 16.08
CA SER A 260 -12.56 0.63 15.37
C SER A 260 -11.71 -0.26 16.26
N CYS A 261 -11.38 0.21 17.48
CA CYS A 261 -10.40 -0.48 18.31
C CYS A 261 -11.03 -1.42 19.34
N ARG A 262 -12.29 -1.19 19.72
CA ARG A 262 -12.94 -1.97 20.77
C ARG A 262 -14.04 -2.89 20.28
N MET A 263 -14.78 -2.47 19.25
CA MET A 263 -15.91 -3.25 18.77
C MET A 263 -15.55 -4.13 17.58
N TRP A 264 -14.82 -3.60 16.60
CA TRP A 264 -14.56 -4.31 15.34
C TRP A 264 -13.20 -4.98 15.24
N ALA A 265 -12.16 -4.34 15.77
CA ALA A 265 -10.81 -4.92 15.69
C ALA A 265 -10.53 -5.97 16.80
N ARG A 266 -11.49 -6.16 17.71
CA ARG A 266 -11.27 -7.03 18.84
C ARG A 266 -11.58 -8.49 18.51
N SER A 267 -10.56 -9.31 18.50
CA SER A 267 -10.69 -10.78 18.35
C SER A 267 -10.00 -11.57 19.48
N ALA A 268 -9.43 -10.89 20.48
CA ALA A 268 -8.67 -11.53 21.53
C ALA A 268 -9.40 -11.55 22.86
N PHE A 269 -9.09 -12.56 23.67
CA PHE A 269 -9.45 -12.62 25.09
C PHE A 269 -8.50 -11.78 25.93
N TYR A 270 -9.01 -11.29 27.05
CA TYR A 270 -8.24 -10.73 28.17
C TYR A 270 -8.65 -11.43 29.45
#